data_143364fbdb91675c5296e5c4cb61426b
#
_entry.id   143364fbdb91675c5296e5c4cb61426b
#
_cell.length_a   1.000
_cell.length_b   1.000
_cell.length_c   1.000
_cell.angle_alpha   90.00
_cell.angle_beta   90.00
_cell.angle_gamma   90.00
#
_symmetry.space_group_name_H-M   'P 1'
#
loop_
_entity.id
_entity.type
_entity.pdbx_description
1 polymer ?
#
loop_
_entity_poly.entity_id
_entity_poly.type
_entity_poly.pdbx_seq_one_letter_code
_entity_poly.pdbx_strand_id
1 'polypeptide(L)'
;MHSIWKEPDERKDSISSSSYSSRRHNIDTPTHTTSASTFKPDHDTASISSHKSSSTFTLFGAMASVPEPNHVYMIREVNLDQALTVLDGELTLTSHTDTRGGWQWRCEEHPNGWMGFRDAVSGRYLGHDNRGGYIVQAKKFLDWESFVIRHRKNGGYNLCVKYGHKLKPVGIAGGDGSEAKLVDASGSAEAALWVFIEV
;
A
#
# COMPACT_ATOMS: atom_id res chain seq x y z
N MET A 1 -20.10 29.68 40.50
CA MET A 1 -20.65 29.09 39.24
C MET A 1 -19.91 27.79 39.00
N HIS A 2 -20.53 26.65 39.29
CA HIS A 2 -19.93 25.31 39.15
C HIS A 2 -20.44 24.74 37.84
N SER A 3 -19.53 24.51 36.87
CA SER A 3 -19.84 23.81 35.64
C SER A 3 -19.72 22.31 35.87
N ILE A 4 -20.85 21.61 35.77
CA ILE A 4 -20.94 20.15 35.87
C ILE A 4 -20.66 19.59 34.46
N TRP A 5 -19.54 18.86 34.32
CA TRP A 5 -19.26 18.06 33.14
C TRP A 5 -20.00 16.73 33.22
N LYS A 6 -20.88 16.48 32.27
CA LYS A 6 -21.65 15.24 32.11
C LYS A 6 -20.81 14.26 31.26
N GLU A 7 -20.46 13.11 31.84
CA GLU A 7 -19.85 12.00 31.12
C GLU A 7 -20.82 11.39 30.13
N PRO A 8 -20.36 10.97 28.92
CA PRO A 8 -21.20 10.23 27.97
C PRO A 8 -21.24 8.74 28.30
N ASP A 9 -22.44 8.24 28.25
CA ASP A 9 -23.01 6.91 28.48
C ASP A 9 -22.25 5.78 27.75
N GLU A 10 -21.83 4.75 28.49
CA GLU A 10 -21.25 3.51 27.97
C GLU A 10 -22.34 2.70 27.26
N ARG A 11 -22.26 2.59 25.93
CA ARG A 11 -23.06 1.63 25.18
C ARG A 11 -22.46 0.23 25.28
N LYS A 12 -23.17 -0.65 25.96
CA LYS A 12 -22.96 -2.11 25.98
C LYS A 12 -23.35 -2.71 24.64
N ASP A 13 -22.35 -3.12 23.86
CA ASP A 13 -22.59 -3.92 22.66
C ASP A 13 -22.76 -5.38 23.04
N SER A 14 -23.96 -5.91 22.77
CA SER A 14 -24.33 -7.31 22.94
C SER A 14 -23.67 -8.17 21.85
N ILE A 15 -22.80 -9.08 22.28
CA ILE A 15 -22.15 -10.07 21.41
C ILE A 15 -23.17 -11.15 21.04
N SER A 16 -23.58 -11.18 19.77
CA SER A 16 -24.32 -12.28 19.17
C SER A 16 -23.34 -13.34 18.64
N SER A 17 -23.30 -14.49 19.32
CA SER A 17 -22.54 -15.66 18.90
C SER A 17 -23.24 -16.39 17.76
N SER A 18 -22.70 -16.31 16.55
CA SER A 18 -23.13 -17.10 15.39
C SER A 18 -22.25 -18.35 15.26
N SER A 19 -22.86 -19.53 15.48
CA SER A 19 -22.26 -20.85 15.30
C SER A 19 -22.14 -21.18 13.81
N TYR A 20 -20.89 -21.34 13.31
CA TYR A 20 -20.62 -21.83 11.96
C TYR A 20 -20.47 -23.35 11.94
N SER A 21 -21.39 -24.00 11.23
CA SER A 21 -21.37 -25.44 10.92
C SER A 21 -20.31 -25.72 9.83
N SER A 22 -19.31 -26.56 10.15
CA SER A 22 -18.32 -27.08 9.22
C SER A 22 -18.95 -28.09 8.24
N ARG A 23 -19.05 -27.73 6.97
CA ARG A 23 -19.25 -28.71 5.88
C ARG A 23 -17.88 -29.07 5.29
N ARG A 24 -17.49 -30.34 5.47
CA ARG A 24 -16.36 -30.96 4.76
C ARG A 24 -16.75 -31.20 3.30
N HIS A 25 -16.01 -30.64 2.38
CA HIS A 25 -16.06 -31.02 0.97
C HIS A 25 -14.84 -31.90 0.63
N ASN A 26 -15.14 -33.11 0.15
CA ASN A 26 -14.15 -33.99 -0.47
C ASN A 26 -13.68 -33.33 -1.78
N ILE A 27 -12.37 -33.23 -1.96
CA ILE A 27 -11.74 -32.79 -3.21
C ILE A 27 -11.12 -34.04 -3.84
N ASP A 28 -11.72 -34.51 -4.94
CA ASP A 28 -11.16 -35.53 -5.83
C ASP A 28 -9.98 -34.92 -6.61
N THR A 29 -8.84 -35.61 -6.52
CA THR A 29 -7.60 -35.23 -7.21
C THR A 29 -7.62 -35.80 -8.64
N PRO A 30 -7.53 -35.00 -9.71
CA PRO A 30 -7.33 -35.55 -11.05
C PRO A 30 -5.87 -35.94 -11.29
N THR A 31 -5.67 -37.18 -11.69
CA THR A 31 -4.40 -37.75 -12.14
C THR A 31 -4.06 -37.20 -13.53
N HIS A 32 -2.98 -36.45 -13.66
CA HIS A 32 -2.47 -35.99 -14.96
C HIS A 32 -1.52 -36.99 -15.58
N THR A 33 -1.94 -37.54 -16.73
CA THR A 33 -1.12 -38.36 -17.63
C THR A 33 -0.18 -37.47 -18.42
N THR A 34 1.12 -37.73 -18.30
CA THR A 34 2.19 -37.04 -19.02
C THR A 34 2.32 -37.60 -20.44
N SER A 35 2.00 -36.84 -21.48
CA SER A 35 2.35 -37.16 -22.87
C SER A 35 3.59 -36.38 -23.26
N ALA A 36 4.68 -37.10 -23.56
CA ALA A 36 5.90 -36.54 -24.11
C ALA A 36 5.70 -36.20 -25.58
N SER A 37 5.86 -34.94 -25.93
CA SER A 37 5.90 -34.47 -27.35
C SER A 37 7.30 -33.97 -27.66
N THR A 38 7.94 -34.67 -28.59
CA THR A 38 9.27 -34.38 -29.16
C THR A 38 9.15 -33.19 -30.11
N PHE A 39 9.76 -32.06 -29.80
CA PHE A 39 9.89 -30.95 -30.74
C PHE A 39 11.28 -30.92 -31.37
N LYS A 40 11.33 -30.88 -32.72
CA LYS A 40 12.50 -30.58 -33.53
C LYS A 40 12.74 -29.07 -33.55
N PRO A 41 14.00 -28.60 -33.59
CA PRO A 41 14.30 -27.18 -33.73
C PRO A 41 14.34 -26.80 -35.21
N ASP A 42 13.45 -25.93 -35.65
CA ASP A 42 13.59 -25.19 -36.92
C ASP A 42 14.21 -23.82 -36.62
N HIS A 43 15.32 -23.57 -37.32
CA HIS A 43 16.01 -22.29 -37.39
C HIS A 43 15.20 -21.27 -38.18
N ASP A 44 14.67 -20.24 -37.52
CA ASP A 44 14.26 -19.01 -38.20
C ASP A 44 14.86 -17.81 -37.48
N THR A 45 15.76 -17.16 -38.24
CA THR A 45 16.43 -15.90 -37.87
C THR A 45 15.44 -14.75 -37.98
N ALA A 46 14.81 -14.36 -36.90
CA ALA A 46 13.98 -13.16 -36.81
C ALA A 46 14.77 -12.01 -36.20
N SER A 47 14.93 -10.95 -36.98
CA SER A 47 15.54 -9.68 -36.62
C SER A 47 14.94 -9.10 -35.37
N ILE A 48 15.75 -8.96 -34.31
CA ILE A 48 15.36 -8.31 -33.07
C ILE A 48 15.39 -6.81 -33.30
N SER A 49 14.22 -6.24 -33.54
CA SER A 49 14.01 -4.79 -33.41
C SER A 49 14.20 -4.39 -31.95
N SER A 50 15.33 -3.75 -31.66
CA SER A 50 15.66 -3.24 -30.33
C SER A 50 14.77 -2.05 -29.99
N HIS A 51 13.62 -2.32 -29.37
CA HIS A 51 12.88 -1.30 -28.65
C HIS A 51 13.69 -0.91 -27.42
N LYS A 52 14.20 0.32 -27.41
CA LYS A 52 14.74 1.02 -26.24
C LYS A 52 13.64 1.15 -25.20
N SER A 53 13.42 0.12 -24.38
CA SER A 53 12.62 0.19 -23.17
C SER A 53 13.51 0.63 -22.02
N SER A 54 13.43 1.90 -21.73
CA SER A 54 13.63 2.62 -20.48
C SER A 54 14.51 1.94 -19.41
N SER A 55 15.77 2.36 -19.41
CA SER A 55 16.76 2.09 -18.34
C SER A 55 16.45 2.69 -16.97
N THR A 56 15.32 3.38 -16.80
CA THR A 56 14.89 4.02 -15.55
C THR A 56 14.40 2.98 -14.52
N PHE A 57 13.81 1.88 -14.97
CA PHE A 57 13.29 0.85 -14.07
C PHE A 57 14.37 0.04 -13.35
N THR A 58 15.54 -0.08 -13.95
CA THR A 58 16.66 -0.86 -13.38
C THR A 58 17.33 -0.13 -12.21
N LEU A 59 17.31 1.21 -12.19
CA LEU A 59 17.89 2.00 -11.10
C LEU A 59 17.06 1.89 -9.82
N PHE A 60 15.73 1.84 -9.91
CA PHE A 60 14.83 1.69 -8.75
C PHE A 60 14.70 0.23 -8.29
N GLY A 61 14.83 -0.73 -9.18
CA GLY A 61 14.73 -2.16 -8.84
C GLY A 61 15.82 -2.67 -7.90
N ALA A 62 16.98 -2.03 -7.87
CA ALA A 62 18.09 -2.41 -6.99
C ALA A 62 17.98 -1.81 -5.58
N MET A 63 17.13 -0.80 -5.37
CA MET A 63 16.97 -0.10 -4.08
C MET A 63 15.58 -0.27 -3.45
N ALA A 64 14.62 -0.83 -4.19
CA ALA A 64 13.27 -1.06 -3.68
C ALA A 64 13.17 -2.40 -2.96
N SER A 65 12.79 -2.37 -1.69
CA SER A 65 12.57 -3.56 -0.87
C SER A 65 11.08 -3.79 -0.61
N VAL A 66 10.73 -5.03 -0.26
CA VAL A 66 9.44 -5.31 0.37
C VAL A 66 9.52 -4.74 1.78
N PRO A 67 8.59 -3.88 2.21
CA PRO A 67 8.65 -3.35 3.57
C PRO A 67 8.52 -4.46 4.60
N GLU A 68 9.45 -4.46 5.55
CA GLU A 68 9.47 -5.37 6.69
C GLU A 68 9.10 -4.62 7.97
N PRO A 69 8.43 -5.30 8.94
CA PRO A 69 8.08 -4.69 10.21
C PRO A 69 9.30 -4.17 10.97
N ASN A 70 9.14 -3.04 11.65
CA ASN A 70 10.14 -2.35 12.44
C ASN A 70 11.28 -1.65 11.67
N HIS A 71 11.29 -1.71 10.35
CA HIS A 71 12.19 -0.95 9.50
C HIS A 71 11.60 0.40 9.11
N VAL A 72 12.45 1.32 8.68
CA VAL A 72 12.08 2.68 8.28
C VAL A 72 12.30 2.84 6.78
N TYR A 73 11.30 3.41 6.10
CA TYR A 73 11.31 3.55 4.64
C TYR A 73 10.98 4.96 4.21
N MET A 74 11.56 5.37 3.10
CA MET A 74 10.99 6.39 2.23
C MET A 74 9.97 5.70 1.33
N ILE A 75 8.74 6.17 1.32
CA ILE A 75 7.67 5.71 0.42
C ILE A 75 7.62 6.68 -0.75
N ARG A 76 8.00 6.22 -1.96
CA ARG A 76 8.12 7.08 -3.13
C ARG A 76 7.15 6.67 -4.22
N GLU A 77 6.47 7.64 -4.81
CA GLU A 77 5.68 7.45 -6.02
C GLU A 77 6.61 7.53 -7.24
N VAL A 78 6.52 6.52 -8.12
CA VAL A 78 7.52 6.30 -9.18
C VAL A 78 7.36 7.26 -10.35
N ASN A 79 6.12 7.59 -10.77
CA ASN A 79 5.87 8.40 -11.95
C ASN A 79 6.14 9.89 -11.71
N LEU A 80 5.82 10.39 -10.52
CA LEU A 80 6.09 11.77 -10.11
C LEU A 80 7.50 11.95 -9.55
N ASP A 81 8.16 10.84 -9.20
CA ASP A 81 9.45 10.83 -8.53
C ASP A 81 9.44 11.61 -7.20
N GLN A 82 8.33 11.47 -6.44
CA GLN A 82 8.07 12.20 -5.21
C GLN A 82 7.89 11.27 -4.01
N ALA A 83 8.41 11.71 -2.86
CA ALA A 83 8.26 11.01 -1.59
C ALA A 83 6.99 11.43 -0.86
N LEU A 84 6.31 10.46 -0.27
CA LEU A 84 5.22 10.69 0.66
C LEU A 84 5.77 11.36 1.92
N THR A 85 5.27 12.54 2.25
CA THR A 85 5.85 13.41 3.28
C THR A 85 4.77 14.06 4.12
N VAL A 86 5.03 14.23 5.40
CA VAL A 86 4.24 15.09 6.29
C VAL A 86 4.94 16.44 6.42
N LEU A 87 4.32 17.47 5.88
CA LEU A 87 4.82 18.84 5.96
C LEU A 87 3.78 19.71 6.68
N ASP A 88 4.20 20.39 7.74
CA ASP A 88 3.34 21.25 8.58
C ASP A 88 2.06 20.53 9.10
N GLY A 89 2.15 19.20 9.29
CA GLY A 89 1.05 18.35 9.75
C GLY A 89 0.13 17.83 8.64
N GLU A 90 0.35 18.21 7.40
CA GLU A 90 -0.40 17.76 6.23
C GLU A 90 0.38 16.71 5.44
N LEU A 91 -0.36 15.75 4.86
CA LEU A 91 0.19 14.72 4.00
C LEU A 91 0.31 15.23 2.57
N THR A 92 1.51 15.20 2.02
CA THR A 92 1.81 15.68 0.67
C THR A 92 2.82 14.77 -0.05
N LEU A 93 3.02 15.02 -1.33
CA LEU A 93 4.09 14.43 -2.13
C LEU A 93 5.12 15.51 -2.47
N THR A 94 6.41 15.24 -2.24
CA THR A 94 7.48 16.18 -2.52
C THR A 94 8.73 15.49 -3.08
N SER A 95 9.42 16.16 -4.00
CA SER A 95 10.76 15.75 -4.46
C SER A 95 11.87 16.11 -3.47
N HIS A 96 11.59 17.01 -2.52
CA HIS A 96 12.56 17.48 -1.53
C HIS A 96 12.41 16.71 -0.21
N THR A 97 13.34 15.81 0.04
CA THR A 97 13.51 15.14 1.33
C THR A 97 14.51 15.91 2.15
N ASP A 98 14.09 17.08 2.65
CA ASP A 98 14.94 17.90 3.49
C ASP A 98 15.08 17.28 4.90
N THR A 99 15.90 17.92 5.72
CA THR A 99 16.26 17.43 7.07
C THR A 99 15.12 17.47 8.10
N ARG A 100 13.92 17.93 7.75
CA ARG A 100 12.78 18.02 8.69
C ARG A 100 12.05 16.70 8.90
N GLY A 101 12.36 15.67 8.10
CA GLY A 101 12.13 14.27 8.43
C GLY A 101 10.76 13.68 8.20
N GLY A 102 9.74 14.43 7.81
CA GLY A 102 8.37 13.93 7.63
C GLY A 102 8.17 12.92 6.48
N TRP A 103 9.24 12.52 5.79
CA TRP A 103 9.26 11.53 4.72
C TRP A 103 9.70 10.12 5.17
N GLN A 104 10.03 9.95 6.46
CA GLN A 104 10.47 8.69 7.05
C GLN A 104 9.29 7.96 7.68
N TRP A 105 9.01 6.75 7.21
CA TRP A 105 7.88 5.95 7.63
C TRP A 105 8.35 4.66 8.28
N ARG A 106 8.09 4.48 9.56
CA ARG A 106 8.28 3.19 10.24
C ARG A 106 7.17 2.25 9.81
N CYS A 107 7.57 1.10 9.28
CA CYS A 107 6.65 0.01 8.97
C CYS A 107 6.35 -0.77 10.26
N GLU A 108 5.07 -1.00 10.55
CA GLU A 108 4.62 -1.81 11.67
C GLU A 108 3.63 -2.85 11.16
N GLU A 109 3.64 -4.05 11.76
CA GLU A 109 2.70 -5.11 11.41
C GLU A 109 1.77 -5.38 12.60
N HIS A 110 0.48 -5.40 12.32
CA HIS A 110 -0.54 -5.82 13.28
C HIS A 110 -0.57 -7.37 13.38
N PRO A 111 -0.89 -7.98 14.54
CA PRO A 111 -0.92 -9.45 14.70
C PRO A 111 -1.77 -10.22 13.67
N ASN A 112 -2.67 -9.55 12.97
CA ASN A 112 -3.48 -10.14 11.89
C ASN A 112 -2.87 -9.94 10.48
N GLY A 113 -1.60 -9.49 10.37
CA GLY A 113 -0.86 -9.36 9.11
C GLY A 113 -1.11 -8.07 8.33
N TRP A 114 -1.85 -7.10 8.88
CA TRP A 114 -1.98 -5.78 8.26
C TRP A 114 -0.75 -4.93 8.54
N MET A 115 -0.34 -4.16 7.53
CA MET A 115 0.78 -3.23 7.63
C MET A 115 0.29 -1.82 7.95
N GLY A 116 1.01 -1.13 8.83
CA GLY A 116 0.80 0.28 9.16
C GLY A 116 2.06 1.09 8.89
N PHE A 117 1.89 2.35 8.52
CA PHE A 117 3.01 3.28 8.29
C PHE A 117 2.92 4.43 9.27
N ARG A 118 3.90 4.50 10.16
CA ARG A 118 3.98 5.53 11.20
C ARG A 118 5.02 6.56 10.83
N ASP A 119 4.63 7.82 10.73
CA ASP A 119 5.56 8.93 10.54
C ASP A 119 6.57 8.98 11.70
N ALA A 120 7.86 8.96 11.37
CA ALA A 120 8.93 8.89 12.36
C ALA A 120 9.04 10.17 13.22
N VAL A 121 8.56 11.30 12.73
CA VAL A 121 8.62 12.60 13.42
C VAL A 121 7.45 12.79 14.37
N SER A 122 6.22 12.72 13.86
CA SER A 122 5.02 12.95 14.66
C SER A 122 4.57 11.72 15.45
N GLY A 123 5.02 10.53 15.08
CA GLY A 123 4.58 9.26 15.65
C GLY A 123 3.12 8.92 15.34
N ARG A 124 2.54 9.55 14.32
CA ARG A 124 1.16 9.30 13.87
C ARG A 124 1.14 8.38 12.67
N TYR A 125 0.03 7.66 12.49
CA TYR A 125 -0.12 6.71 11.41
C TYR A 125 -0.78 7.35 10.18
N LEU A 126 -0.33 6.91 8.99
CA LEU A 126 -1.01 7.10 7.74
C LEU A 126 -2.33 6.32 7.76
N GLY A 127 -3.41 6.95 7.36
CA GLY A 127 -4.73 6.32 7.27
C GLY A 127 -5.63 7.06 6.30
N HIS A 128 -6.82 6.50 6.01
CA HIS A 128 -7.83 7.17 5.20
C HIS A 128 -8.77 8.01 6.09
N ASP A 129 -9.40 9.03 5.49
CA ASP A 129 -10.32 9.95 6.17
C ASP A 129 -11.80 9.54 6.07
N ASN A 130 -12.09 8.34 5.53
CA ASN A 130 -13.42 7.83 5.20
C ASN A 130 -14.20 8.65 4.15
N ARG A 131 -13.55 9.60 3.47
CA ARG A 131 -14.13 10.47 2.42
C ARG A 131 -13.40 10.35 1.09
N GLY A 132 -12.45 9.42 1.00
CA GLY A 132 -11.64 9.16 -0.19
C GLY A 132 -10.27 9.84 -0.17
N GLY A 133 -9.92 10.56 0.89
CA GLY A 133 -8.61 11.15 1.13
C GLY A 133 -7.78 10.37 2.15
N TYR A 134 -6.54 10.82 2.34
CA TYR A 134 -5.58 10.26 3.28
C TYR A 134 -5.04 11.33 4.23
N ILE A 135 -4.80 10.93 5.47
CA ILE A 135 -4.38 11.82 6.56
C ILE A 135 -3.35 11.12 7.46
N VAL A 136 -2.63 11.90 8.27
CA VAL A 136 -1.68 11.40 9.28
C VAL A 136 -2.06 11.97 10.65
N GLN A 137 -3.09 11.41 11.26
CA GLN A 137 -3.64 11.93 12.52
C GLN A 137 -3.77 10.88 13.63
N ALA A 138 -3.90 9.61 13.28
CA ALA A 138 -4.14 8.55 14.24
C ALA A 138 -2.91 8.29 15.13
N LYS A 139 -3.15 8.17 16.45
CA LYS A 139 -2.13 7.79 17.43
C LYS A 139 -2.05 6.28 17.65
N LYS A 140 -3.02 5.52 17.13
CA LYS A 140 -3.11 4.07 17.24
C LYS A 140 -3.28 3.47 15.88
N PHE A 141 -2.69 2.29 15.67
CA PHE A 141 -2.84 1.48 14.48
C PHE A 141 -4.16 0.69 14.61
N LEU A 142 -5.17 1.09 13.84
CA LEU A 142 -6.51 0.50 13.79
C LEU A 142 -6.90 0.19 12.34
N ASP A 143 -8.19 0.00 12.09
CA ASP A 143 -8.72 -0.39 10.76
C ASP A 143 -8.41 0.61 9.64
N TRP A 144 -8.45 1.90 9.91
CA TRP A 144 -8.24 2.95 8.91
C TRP A 144 -6.76 3.14 8.52
N GLU A 145 -5.86 2.66 9.37
CA GLU A 145 -4.40 2.69 9.19
C GLU A 145 -3.87 1.35 8.65
N SER A 146 -4.77 0.43 8.28
CA SER A 146 -4.43 -0.92 7.83
C SER A 146 -4.23 -0.98 6.33
N PHE A 147 -3.03 -1.37 5.90
CA PHE A 147 -2.63 -1.47 4.49
C PHE A 147 -2.21 -2.88 4.11
N VAL A 148 -2.29 -3.16 2.81
CA VAL A 148 -1.68 -4.31 2.14
C VAL A 148 -0.83 -3.80 0.99
N ILE A 149 0.36 -4.38 0.83
CA ILE A 149 1.29 -4.06 -0.24
C ILE A 149 1.24 -5.19 -1.25
N ARG A 150 0.93 -4.86 -2.51
CA ARG A 150 0.81 -5.83 -3.60
C ARG A 150 1.86 -5.56 -4.66
N HIS A 151 2.76 -6.51 -4.85
CA HIS A 151 3.76 -6.45 -5.92
C HIS A 151 3.09 -6.40 -7.30
N ARG A 152 3.59 -5.55 -8.20
CA ARG A 152 3.16 -5.48 -9.61
C ARG A 152 4.11 -6.25 -10.49
N LYS A 153 3.57 -6.91 -11.53
CA LYS A 153 4.37 -7.70 -12.49
C LYS A 153 5.48 -6.89 -13.17
N ASN A 154 5.23 -5.60 -13.39
CA ASN A 154 6.18 -4.68 -14.04
C ASN A 154 7.10 -3.94 -13.05
N GLY A 155 7.19 -4.42 -11.82
CA GLY A 155 7.96 -3.82 -10.73
C GLY A 155 7.16 -2.82 -9.89
N GLY A 156 7.69 -2.47 -8.71
CA GLY A 156 7.02 -1.63 -7.73
C GLY A 156 5.79 -2.28 -7.09
N TYR A 157 5.03 -1.49 -6.37
CA TYR A 157 3.94 -1.97 -5.52
C TYR A 157 2.68 -1.12 -5.67
N ASN A 158 1.52 -1.76 -5.55
CA ASN A 158 0.28 -1.07 -5.20
C ASN A 158 0.18 -1.04 -3.68
N LEU A 159 -0.01 0.14 -3.12
CA LEU A 159 -0.43 0.31 -1.73
C LEU A 159 -1.95 0.28 -1.69
N CYS A 160 -2.54 -0.62 -0.91
CA CYS A 160 -3.99 -0.76 -0.77
C CYS A 160 -4.39 -0.58 0.69
N VAL A 161 -5.37 0.27 0.95
CA VAL A 161 -5.91 0.51 2.29
C VAL A 161 -7.14 -0.34 2.54
N LYS A 162 -7.33 -0.79 3.79
CA LYS A 162 -8.53 -1.45 4.26
C LYS A 162 -9.68 -0.46 4.37
N TYR A 163 -10.79 -0.74 3.70
CA TYR A 163 -12.00 0.08 3.72
C TYR A 163 -13.21 -0.81 4.05
N GLY A 164 -13.47 -1.02 5.33
CA GLY A 164 -14.41 -2.04 5.80
C GLY A 164 -13.98 -3.45 5.37
N HIS A 165 -14.77 -4.09 4.51
CA HIS A 165 -14.47 -5.43 3.97
C HIS A 165 -13.78 -5.39 2.60
N LYS A 166 -13.40 -4.22 2.10
CA LYS A 166 -12.78 -4.04 0.77
C LYS A 166 -11.36 -3.52 0.92
N LEU A 167 -10.57 -3.76 -0.13
CA LEU A 167 -9.28 -3.11 -0.34
C LEU A 167 -9.43 -2.07 -1.44
N LYS A 168 -8.99 -0.85 -1.17
CA LYS A 168 -8.93 0.21 -2.16
C LYS A 168 -7.48 0.57 -2.45
N PRO A 169 -7.05 0.57 -3.72
CA PRO A 169 -5.73 1.04 -4.06
C PRO A 169 -5.59 2.54 -3.77
N VAL A 170 -4.41 2.94 -3.33
CA VAL A 170 -4.04 4.35 -3.19
C VAL A 170 -3.64 4.90 -4.54
N GLY A 171 -4.31 5.95 -4.97
CA GLY A 171 -4.02 6.71 -6.18
C GLY A 171 -3.58 8.13 -5.86
N ILE A 172 -3.34 8.91 -6.91
CA ILE A 172 -2.98 10.32 -6.82
C ILE A 172 -3.92 11.13 -7.69
N ALA A 173 -4.42 12.24 -7.15
CA ALA A 173 -5.14 13.26 -7.87
C ALA A 173 -4.32 14.56 -7.89
N GLY A 174 -4.45 15.34 -8.97
CA GLY A 174 -3.62 16.52 -9.20
C GLY A 174 -2.30 16.17 -9.90
N GLY A 175 -1.38 17.12 -9.96
CA GLY A 175 -0.06 16.93 -10.60
C GLY A 175 0.18 17.82 -11.82
N ASP A 176 -0.85 18.33 -12.47
CA ASP A 176 -0.74 19.25 -13.61
C ASP A 176 -0.69 20.72 -13.15
N GLY A 177 0.30 21.02 -12.30
CA GLY A 177 0.42 22.37 -11.69
C GLY A 177 -0.42 22.57 -10.43
N SER A 178 -1.22 21.59 -10.02
CA SER A 178 -1.88 21.51 -8.72
C SER A 178 -1.11 20.58 -7.77
N GLU A 179 -1.24 20.82 -6.48
CA GLU A 179 -0.64 19.96 -5.44
C GLU A 179 -1.15 18.54 -5.57
N ALA A 180 -0.24 17.57 -5.71
CA ALA A 180 -0.58 16.15 -5.78
C ALA A 180 -1.08 15.64 -4.42
N LYS A 181 -2.26 14.99 -4.40
CA LYS A 181 -2.88 14.46 -3.18
C LYS A 181 -3.18 12.98 -3.32
N LEU A 182 -3.05 12.25 -2.22
CA LEU A 182 -3.47 10.85 -2.16
C LEU A 182 -4.98 10.75 -2.15
N VAL A 183 -5.50 9.84 -2.98
CA VAL A 183 -6.94 9.55 -3.11
C VAL A 183 -7.19 8.06 -3.24
N ASP A 184 -8.43 7.62 -2.99
CA ASP A 184 -8.86 6.28 -3.34
C ASP A 184 -8.91 6.12 -4.86
N ALA A 185 -8.15 5.17 -5.41
CA ALA A 185 -8.23 4.85 -6.82
C ALA A 185 -9.47 4.01 -7.12
N SER A 186 -10.17 4.33 -8.23
CA SER A 186 -11.38 3.61 -8.66
C SER A 186 -11.08 2.24 -9.26
N GLY A 187 -9.82 1.97 -9.65
CA GLY A 187 -9.38 0.70 -10.18
C GLY A 187 -7.86 0.56 -10.18
N SER A 188 -7.37 -0.63 -10.55
CA SER A 188 -5.93 -0.91 -10.55
C SER A 188 -5.13 -0.08 -11.57
N ALA A 189 -5.78 0.41 -12.64
CA ALA A 189 -5.16 1.27 -13.65
C ALA A 189 -4.90 2.69 -13.13
N GLU A 190 -5.70 3.15 -12.18
CA GLU A 190 -5.58 4.47 -11.53
C GLU A 190 -4.74 4.44 -10.24
N ALA A 191 -4.36 3.22 -9.81
CA ALA A 191 -3.53 3.07 -8.62
C ALA A 191 -2.11 3.60 -8.88
N ALA A 192 -1.61 4.41 -7.97
CA ALA A 192 -0.24 4.90 -8.00
C ALA A 192 0.78 3.75 -7.86
N LEU A 193 1.97 3.96 -8.41
CA LEU A 193 3.06 3.00 -8.35
C LEU A 193 4.05 3.42 -7.27
N TRP A 194 4.18 2.59 -6.26
CA TRP A 194 5.01 2.86 -5.09
C TRP A 194 6.28 2.03 -5.06
N VAL A 195 7.34 2.61 -4.52
CA VAL A 195 8.55 1.90 -4.10
C VAL A 195 8.88 2.26 -2.65
N PHE A 196 9.48 1.31 -1.94
CA PHE A 196 9.91 1.47 -0.56
C PHE A 196 11.43 1.40 -0.53
N ILE A 197 12.06 2.46 -0.09
CA ILE A 197 13.51 2.61 0.00
C ILE A 197 13.86 2.65 1.48
N GLU A 198 14.56 1.62 1.95
CA GLU A 198 15.00 1.55 3.35
C GLU A 198 16.03 2.64 3.66
N VAL A 199 15.93 3.27 4.84
CA VAL A 199 16.74 4.43 5.25
C VAL A 199 17.31 4.27 6.65
#